data_9032e1f90c772d19002a9c9b3baf8725
#
_entry.id   9032e1f90c772d19002a9c9b3baf8725
#
_cell.length_a   1.000
_cell.length_b   1.000
_cell.length_c   1.000
_cell.angle_alpha   90.00
_cell.angle_beta   90.00
_cell.angle_gamma   90.00
#
_symmetry.space_group_name_H-M   'P 1'
#
loop_
_entity.id
_entity.type
_entity.pdbx_description
1 polymer ?
#
loop_
_entity_poly.entity_id
_entity_poly.type
_entity_poly.pdbx_seq_one_letter_code
_entity_poly.pdbx_strand_id
1 'polypeptide(L)'
;MSKLMTLYMLFEALDEGRVQLDTRLPVSTKARQMQGSTMFLNENDRPTVEELIKGIIVLSGNDACIVVAEGLSGTEDAFARQMTERGRALGLTESTFVNASGWPAEGHVMSAHDLGILGLHLVQDFPEYYKFFALTEFPFDNRAPANRFNRNPLLDLGIGADGLKT
;
A
#
# COMPACT_ATOMS: atom_id res chain seq x y z
N MET A 1 -5.37 6.25 4.56
CA MET A 1 -6.16 5.00 4.55
C MET A 1 -6.28 4.39 3.14
N SER A 2 -6.33 5.17 2.05
CA SER A 2 -6.45 4.67 0.67
C SER A 2 -5.37 3.66 0.25
N LYS A 3 -4.19 3.70 0.87
CA LYS A 3 -3.12 2.70 0.67
C LYS A 3 -3.55 1.25 0.96
N LEU A 4 -4.61 1.06 1.76
CA LEU A 4 -5.18 -0.27 1.97
C LEU A 4 -5.76 -0.84 0.67
N MET A 5 -6.35 0.00 -0.19
CA MET A 5 -6.82 -0.44 -1.50
C MET A 5 -5.67 -0.78 -2.45
N THR A 6 -4.59 -0.01 -2.41
CA THR A 6 -3.35 -0.34 -3.15
C THR A 6 -2.78 -1.70 -2.72
N LEU A 7 -2.73 -1.95 -1.40
CA LEU A 7 -2.30 -3.25 -0.86
C LEU A 7 -3.27 -4.37 -1.24
N TYR A 8 -4.58 -4.14 -1.20
CA TYR A 8 -5.56 -5.13 -1.61
C TYR A 8 -5.32 -5.60 -3.06
N MET A 9 -5.18 -4.66 -3.99
CA MET A 9 -4.90 -4.97 -5.40
C MET A 9 -3.54 -5.64 -5.60
N LEU A 10 -2.54 -5.30 -4.78
CA LEU A 10 -1.23 -5.97 -4.83
C LEU A 10 -1.32 -7.40 -4.32
N PHE A 11 -2.07 -7.64 -3.24
CA PHE A 11 -2.30 -9.00 -2.71
C PHE A 11 -3.09 -9.85 -3.70
N GLU A 12 -4.09 -9.27 -4.37
CA GLU A 12 -4.82 -9.92 -5.44
C GLU A 12 -3.89 -10.31 -6.61
N ALA A 13 -2.96 -9.42 -6.98
CA ALA A 13 -1.99 -9.70 -8.02
C ALA A 13 -0.99 -10.82 -7.63
N LEU A 14 -0.65 -10.93 -6.35
CA LEU A 14 0.15 -12.04 -5.81
C LEU A 14 -0.62 -13.36 -5.85
N ASP A 15 -1.87 -13.36 -5.40
CA ASP A 15 -2.73 -14.54 -5.37
C ASP A 15 -3.01 -15.08 -6.78
N GLU A 16 -3.20 -14.19 -7.75
CA GLU A 16 -3.36 -14.53 -9.16
C GLU A 16 -2.04 -14.91 -9.87
N GLY A 17 -0.90 -14.80 -9.21
CA GLY A 17 0.42 -15.11 -9.78
C GLY A 17 0.93 -14.11 -10.82
N ARG A 18 0.32 -12.91 -10.92
CA ARG A 18 0.78 -11.84 -11.82
C ARG A 18 2.12 -11.25 -11.40
N VAL A 19 2.39 -11.28 -10.10
CA VAL A 19 3.68 -10.94 -9.49
C VAL A 19 3.99 -11.93 -8.37
N GLN A 20 5.25 -11.97 -7.93
CA GLN A 20 5.71 -12.77 -6.79
C GLN A 20 6.35 -11.85 -5.76
N LEU A 21 6.52 -12.30 -4.51
CA LEU A 21 7.12 -11.48 -3.45
C LEU A 21 8.54 -11.00 -3.78
N ASP A 22 9.30 -11.80 -4.52
CA ASP A 22 10.66 -11.47 -4.97
C ASP A 22 10.72 -10.73 -6.32
N THR A 23 9.58 -10.52 -7.00
CA THR A 23 9.50 -9.71 -8.23
C THR A 23 10.01 -8.31 -7.94
N ARG A 24 10.95 -7.84 -8.78
CA ARG A 24 11.55 -6.50 -8.64
C ARG A 24 10.90 -5.53 -9.62
N LEU A 25 10.50 -4.37 -9.10
CA LEU A 25 9.84 -3.33 -9.88
C LEU A 25 10.75 -2.10 -10.06
N PRO A 26 10.72 -1.46 -11.25
CA PRO A 26 11.49 -0.25 -11.49
C PRO A 26 10.89 0.95 -10.76
N VAL A 27 11.76 1.87 -10.34
CA VAL A 27 11.36 3.13 -9.73
C VAL A 27 11.39 4.22 -10.78
N SER A 28 10.25 4.86 -11.04
CA SER A 28 10.14 5.98 -11.97
C SER A 28 10.59 7.30 -11.34
N THR A 29 10.86 8.31 -12.18
CA THR A 29 11.07 9.69 -11.73
C THR A 29 9.88 10.21 -10.92
N LYS A 30 8.64 9.86 -11.32
CA LYS A 30 7.42 10.20 -10.59
C LYS A 30 7.43 9.63 -9.17
N ALA A 31 7.73 8.34 -9.02
CA ALA A 31 7.82 7.69 -7.71
C ALA A 31 8.90 8.35 -6.84
N ARG A 32 10.11 8.57 -7.39
CA ARG A 32 11.21 9.22 -6.67
C ARG A 32 10.87 10.63 -6.18
N GLN A 33 10.07 11.39 -6.93
CA GLN A 33 9.70 12.77 -6.60
C GLN A 33 8.56 12.88 -5.58
N MET A 34 7.97 11.75 -5.17
CA MET A 34 6.91 11.76 -4.17
C MET A 34 7.40 12.32 -2.84
N GLN A 35 6.51 13.11 -2.23
CA GLN A 35 6.76 13.76 -0.95
C GLN A 35 5.98 13.09 0.19
N GLY A 36 6.15 13.63 1.39
CA GLY A 36 5.54 13.11 2.60
C GLY A 36 6.27 11.87 3.11
N SER A 37 5.52 10.85 3.50
CA SER A 37 6.11 9.57 3.96
C SER A 37 6.55 8.75 2.76
N THR A 38 7.83 8.38 2.72
CA THR A 38 8.46 7.65 1.60
C THR A 38 9.42 6.59 2.11
N MET A 39 9.78 5.65 1.25
CA MET A 39 10.90 4.72 1.43
C MET A 39 12.24 5.35 1.00
N PHE A 40 12.22 6.56 0.45
CA PHE A 40 13.38 7.23 -0.16
C PHE A 40 13.96 6.44 -1.35
N LEU A 41 13.07 5.94 -2.21
CA LEU A 41 13.45 5.18 -3.41
C LEU A 41 14.13 6.09 -4.44
N ASN A 42 15.16 5.54 -5.12
CA ASN A 42 15.87 6.17 -6.22
C ASN A 42 15.59 5.42 -7.54
N GLU A 43 15.76 6.08 -8.68
CA GLU A 43 15.50 5.50 -10.00
C GLU A 43 16.34 4.25 -10.33
N ASN A 44 17.50 4.11 -9.68
CA ASN A 44 18.36 2.93 -9.81
C ASN A 44 17.93 1.75 -8.91
N ASP A 45 17.03 1.99 -7.98
CA ASP A 45 16.53 0.94 -7.11
C ASP A 45 15.60 -0.02 -7.86
N ARG A 46 15.58 -1.25 -7.38
CA ARG A 46 14.69 -2.30 -7.86
C ARG A 46 14.14 -3.05 -6.65
N PRO A 47 13.29 -2.39 -5.85
CA PRO A 47 12.71 -3.02 -4.68
C PRO A 47 11.88 -4.24 -5.07
N THR A 48 11.88 -5.25 -4.22
CA THR A 48 10.99 -6.38 -4.35
C THR A 48 9.55 -6.01 -3.97
N VAL A 49 8.59 -6.78 -4.44
CA VAL A 49 7.18 -6.63 -4.04
C VAL A 49 7.03 -6.75 -2.53
N GLU A 50 7.76 -7.66 -1.88
CA GLU A 50 7.76 -7.78 -0.42
C GLU A 50 8.27 -6.52 0.28
N GLU A 51 9.36 -5.93 -0.20
CA GLU A 51 9.90 -4.66 0.33
C GLU A 51 8.89 -3.52 0.15
N LEU A 52 8.20 -3.47 -0.99
CA LEU A 52 7.16 -2.47 -1.25
C LEU A 52 5.96 -2.64 -0.30
N ILE A 53 5.49 -3.86 -0.05
CA ILE A 53 4.45 -4.15 0.93
C ILE A 53 4.85 -3.62 2.31
N LYS A 54 6.04 -4.00 2.79
CA LYS A 54 6.58 -3.53 4.08
C LYS A 54 6.71 -2.02 4.13
N GLY A 55 7.23 -1.41 3.05
CA GLY A 55 7.36 0.03 2.92
C GLY A 55 6.03 0.77 2.96
N ILE A 56 5.00 0.26 2.27
CA ILE A 56 3.65 0.84 2.31
C ILE A 56 3.03 0.71 3.70
N ILE A 57 3.16 -0.45 4.35
CA ILE A 57 2.55 -0.71 5.65
C ILE A 57 3.26 0.06 6.76
N VAL A 58 4.56 -0.15 6.92
CA VAL A 58 5.34 0.36 8.05
C VAL A 58 5.71 1.83 7.87
N LEU A 59 6.29 2.17 6.72
CA LEU A 59 6.79 3.52 6.44
C LEU A 59 5.73 4.44 5.86
N SER A 60 4.58 3.89 5.46
CA SER A 60 3.53 4.63 4.74
C SER A 60 4.01 5.22 3.40
N GLY A 61 4.91 4.51 2.70
CA GLY A 61 5.62 4.98 1.50
C GLY A 61 4.70 5.39 0.36
N ASN A 62 4.64 6.69 0.06
CA ASN A 62 3.91 7.21 -1.10
C ASN A 62 4.60 6.80 -2.40
N ASP A 63 5.93 6.86 -2.43
CA ASP A 63 6.77 6.40 -3.55
C ASP A 63 6.54 4.91 -3.85
N ALA A 64 6.48 4.08 -2.83
CA ALA A 64 6.18 2.66 -2.98
C ALA A 64 4.81 2.39 -3.62
N CYS A 65 3.78 3.20 -3.28
CA CYS A 65 2.47 3.10 -3.91
C CYS A 65 2.52 3.40 -5.41
N ILE A 66 3.32 4.40 -5.83
CA ILE A 66 3.51 4.72 -7.26
C ILE A 66 4.21 3.56 -7.98
N VAL A 67 5.27 3.01 -7.38
CA VAL A 67 5.99 1.85 -7.96
C VAL A 67 5.05 0.67 -8.17
N VAL A 68 4.22 0.35 -7.17
CA VAL A 68 3.20 -0.71 -7.30
C VAL A 68 2.21 -0.41 -8.41
N ALA A 69 1.66 0.80 -8.43
CA ALA A 69 0.66 1.22 -9.41
C ALA A 69 1.19 1.11 -10.85
N GLU A 70 2.40 1.63 -11.09
CA GLU A 70 3.05 1.57 -12.39
C GLU A 70 3.43 0.13 -12.77
N GLY A 71 3.91 -0.65 -11.81
CA GLY A 71 4.27 -2.06 -12.04
C GLY A 71 3.10 -2.96 -12.40
N LEU A 72 1.91 -2.72 -11.81
CA LEU A 72 0.71 -3.52 -12.06
C LEU A 72 -0.13 -3.03 -13.25
N SER A 73 -0.13 -1.73 -13.53
CA SER A 73 -1.06 -1.12 -14.49
C SER A 73 -0.41 -0.18 -15.51
N GLY A 74 0.93 -0.11 -15.51
CA GLY A 74 1.72 0.73 -16.41
C GLY A 74 1.73 2.20 -16.03
N THR A 75 0.63 2.74 -15.47
CA THR A 75 0.53 4.13 -14.98
C THR A 75 -0.29 4.19 -13.69
N GLU A 76 0.00 5.19 -12.84
CA GLU A 76 -0.81 5.42 -11.64
C GLU A 76 -2.27 5.76 -11.98
N ASP A 77 -2.52 6.50 -13.05
CA ASP A 77 -3.88 6.87 -13.46
C ASP A 77 -4.71 5.65 -13.88
N ALA A 78 -4.11 4.71 -14.60
CA ALA A 78 -4.76 3.44 -14.94
C ALA A 78 -5.05 2.62 -13.68
N PHE A 79 -4.08 2.55 -12.77
CA PHE A 79 -4.24 1.87 -11.49
C PHE A 79 -5.36 2.48 -10.64
N ALA A 80 -5.42 3.81 -10.53
CA ALA A 80 -6.45 4.50 -9.76
C ALA A 80 -7.87 4.24 -10.29
N ARG A 81 -8.04 4.18 -11.62
CA ARG A 81 -9.32 3.75 -12.21
C ARG A 81 -9.67 2.31 -11.82
N GLN A 82 -8.71 1.40 -11.91
CA GLN A 82 -8.90 0.01 -11.49
C GLN A 82 -9.20 -0.11 -10.00
N MET A 83 -8.53 0.69 -9.13
CA MET A 83 -8.85 0.75 -7.70
C MET A 83 -10.33 1.11 -7.47
N THR A 84 -10.85 2.09 -8.21
CA THR A 84 -12.26 2.51 -8.08
C THR A 84 -13.22 1.43 -8.58
N GLU A 85 -12.93 0.82 -9.73
CA GLU A 85 -13.74 -0.27 -10.29
C GLU A 85 -13.75 -1.49 -9.36
N ARG A 86 -12.56 -1.90 -8.90
CA ARG A 86 -12.44 -3.03 -7.98
C ARG A 86 -13.10 -2.74 -6.63
N GLY A 87 -12.91 -1.51 -6.11
CA GLY A 87 -13.58 -1.06 -4.90
C GLY A 87 -15.09 -1.21 -4.97
N ARG A 88 -15.70 -0.77 -6.06
CA ARG A 88 -17.15 -0.95 -6.27
C ARG A 88 -17.57 -2.42 -6.29
N ALA A 89 -16.79 -3.30 -6.92
CA ALA A 89 -17.04 -4.73 -6.91
C ALA A 89 -16.93 -5.36 -5.51
N LEU A 90 -16.14 -4.77 -4.63
CA LEU A 90 -16.02 -5.14 -3.21
C LEU A 90 -17.11 -4.52 -2.31
N GLY A 91 -17.98 -3.66 -2.86
CA GLY A 91 -19.02 -2.99 -2.10
C GLY A 91 -18.64 -1.61 -1.54
N LEU A 92 -17.50 -1.04 -1.96
CA LEU A 92 -17.08 0.31 -1.59
C LEU A 92 -17.82 1.34 -2.46
N THR A 93 -19.06 1.63 -2.12
CA THR A 93 -19.96 2.43 -2.97
C THR A 93 -19.77 3.93 -2.83
N GLU A 94 -19.14 4.39 -1.76
CA GLU A 94 -18.93 5.81 -1.42
C GLU A 94 -17.46 6.25 -1.60
N SER A 95 -16.62 5.39 -2.20
CA SER A 95 -15.20 5.67 -2.38
C SER A 95 -14.85 5.84 -3.84
N THR A 96 -13.96 6.80 -4.12
CA THR A 96 -13.36 7.03 -5.44
C THR A 96 -11.86 7.28 -5.26
N PHE A 97 -11.06 6.58 -6.02
CA PHE A 97 -9.61 6.69 -5.98
C PHE A 97 -9.10 7.40 -7.24
N VAL A 98 -8.32 8.45 -7.07
CA VAL A 98 -7.68 9.19 -8.18
C VAL A 98 -6.15 9.09 -8.16
N ASN A 99 -5.59 8.47 -7.13
CA ASN A 99 -4.18 8.11 -7.03
C ASN A 99 -3.98 6.89 -6.11
N ALA A 100 -2.79 6.31 -6.14
CA ALA A 100 -2.46 5.10 -5.41
C ALA A 100 -2.12 5.32 -3.93
N SER A 101 -1.71 6.52 -3.55
CA SER A 101 -1.15 6.81 -2.22
C SER A 101 -2.15 7.42 -1.23
N GLY A 102 -3.27 7.95 -1.72
CA GLY A 102 -4.18 8.79 -0.93
C GLY A 102 -3.64 10.22 -0.75
N TRP A 103 -2.73 10.67 -1.64
CA TRP A 103 -2.30 12.07 -1.67
C TRP A 103 -3.50 12.96 -1.93
N PRO A 104 -3.62 14.11 -1.23
CA PRO A 104 -4.75 15.00 -1.43
C PRO A 104 -4.96 15.37 -2.89
N ALA A 105 -6.13 15.09 -3.43
CA ALA A 105 -6.51 15.41 -4.80
C ALA A 105 -8.04 15.55 -4.89
N GLU A 106 -8.49 16.42 -5.79
CA GLU A 106 -9.92 16.58 -6.05
C GLU A 106 -10.54 15.24 -6.51
N GLY A 107 -11.67 14.89 -5.94
CA GLY A 107 -12.38 13.64 -6.24
C GLY A 107 -11.81 12.39 -5.55
N HIS A 108 -10.71 12.49 -4.79
CA HIS A 108 -10.22 11.37 -3.99
C HIS A 108 -10.97 11.31 -2.66
N VAL A 109 -11.90 10.38 -2.55
CA VAL A 109 -12.75 10.22 -1.36
C VAL A 109 -12.83 8.78 -0.91
N MET A 110 -12.97 8.59 0.42
CA MET A 110 -13.18 7.29 1.03
C MET A 110 -14.02 7.45 2.30
N SER A 111 -15.15 6.75 2.38
CA SER A 111 -15.98 6.77 3.59
C SER A 111 -15.42 5.83 4.67
N ALA A 112 -15.77 6.11 5.94
CA ALA A 112 -15.41 5.22 7.04
C ALA A 112 -16.08 3.85 6.93
N HIS A 113 -17.29 3.81 6.37
CA HIS A 113 -18.01 2.57 6.09
C HIS A 113 -17.24 1.69 5.08
N ASP A 114 -16.84 2.27 3.95
CA ASP A 114 -16.09 1.55 2.92
C ASP A 114 -14.70 1.11 3.42
N LEU A 115 -14.09 1.93 4.29
CA LEU A 115 -12.84 1.57 4.93
C LEU A 115 -13.01 0.30 5.79
N GLY A 116 -14.12 0.19 6.52
CA GLY A 116 -14.46 -1.01 7.31
C GLY A 116 -14.65 -2.25 6.42
N ILE A 117 -15.38 -2.09 5.30
CA ILE A 117 -15.57 -3.18 4.31
C ILE A 117 -14.22 -3.62 3.74
N LEU A 118 -13.37 -2.69 3.32
CA LEU A 118 -12.05 -3.02 2.77
C LEU A 118 -11.16 -3.71 3.81
N GLY A 119 -11.20 -3.27 5.08
CA GLY A 119 -10.49 -3.91 6.17
C GLY A 119 -10.92 -5.36 6.37
N LEU A 120 -12.23 -5.61 6.33
CA LEU A 120 -12.77 -6.97 6.43
C LEU A 120 -12.29 -7.87 5.27
N HIS A 121 -12.34 -7.35 4.04
CA HIS A 121 -11.83 -8.07 2.87
C HIS A 121 -10.34 -8.39 3.00
N LEU A 122 -9.50 -7.46 3.44
CA LEU A 122 -8.06 -7.72 3.64
C LEU A 122 -7.80 -8.89 4.59
N VAL A 123 -8.58 -8.99 5.67
CA VAL A 123 -8.46 -10.08 6.65
C VAL A 123 -8.95 -11.40 6.08
N GLN A 124 -10.09 -11.41 5.37
CA GLN A 124 -10.75 -12.62 4.91
C GLN A 124 -10.15 -13.19 3.63
N ASP A 125 -9.84 -12.31 2.65
CA ASP A 125 -9.43 -12.74 1.33
C ASP A 125 -7.92 -13.07 1.29
N PHE A 126 -7.09 -12.39 2.11
CA PHE A 126 -5.64 -12.52 2.08
C PHE A 126 -5.01 -12.76 3.47
N PRO A 127 -5.41 -13.80 4.20
CA PRO A 127 -4.89 -14.06 5.56
C PRO A 127 -3.37 -14.27 5.59
N GLU A 128 -2.78 -14.80 4.50
CA GLU A 128 -1.34 -15.03 4.39
C GLU A 128 -0.56 -13.71 4.30
N TYR A 129 -1.10 -12.69 3.63
CA TYR A 129 -0.47 -11.38 3.49
C TYR A 129 -0.88 -10.42 4.61
N TYR A 130 -2.02 -10.65 5.25
CA TYR A 130 -2.49 -9.84 6.37
C TYR A 130 -1.48 -9.75 7.51
N LYS A 131 -0.68 -10.79 7.75
CA LYS A 131 0.39 -10.80 8.77
C LYS A 131 1.42 -9.66 8.61
N PHE A 132 1.59 -9.10 7.41
CA PHE A 132 2.49 -7.96 7.21
C PHE A 132 2.05 -6.72 8.00
N PHE A 133 0.75 -6.57 8.32
CA PHE A 133 0.23 -5.45 9.09
C PHE A 133 0.70 -5.46 10.55
N ALA A 134 1.10 -6.62 11.08
CA ALA A 134 1.65 -6.76 12.43
C ALA A 134 3.13 -6.34 12.55
N LEU A 135 3.79 -6.00 11.45
CA LEU A 135 5.20 -5.59 11.48
C LEU A 135 5.35 -4.26 12.23
N THR A 136 6.24 -4.25 13.23
CA THR A 136 6.52 -3.06 14.06
C THR A 136 7.61 -2.18 13.48
N GLU A 137 8.50 -2.73 12.63
CA GLU A 137 9.59 -1.98 11.99
C GLU A 137 9.96 -2.53 10.62
N PHE A 138 10.51 -1.66 9.78
CA PHE A 138 11.12 -2.01 8.50
C PHE A 138 12.26 -1.03 8.15
N PRO A 139 13.52 -1.40 8.39
CA PRO A 139 14.68 -0.54 8.14
C PRO A 139 15.18 -0.68 6.70
N PHE A 140 14.41 -0.25 5.70
CA PHE A 140 14.81 -0.35 4.30
C PHE A 140 16.16 0.33 4.04
N ASP A 141 17.21 -0.48 3.78
CA ASP A 141 18.59 -0.06 3.54
C ASP A 141 19.14 0.95 4.57
N ASN A 142 18.52 1.07 5.73
CA ASN A 142 18.80 2.11 6.75
C ASN A 142 18.76 3.57 6.23
N ARG A 143 18.03 3.83 5.12
CA ARG A 143 17.95 5.16 4.49
C ARG A 143 17.32 6.22 5.36
N ALA A 144 16.42 5.84 6.24
CA ALA A 144 15.76 6.74 7.18
C ALA A 144 15.64 6.07 8.55
N PRO A 145 16.73 5.96 9.35
CA PRO A 145 16.74 5.23 10.62
C PRO A 145 15.64 5.67 11.60
N ALA A 146 15.30 6.96 11.61
CA ALA A 146 14.23 7.50 12.47
C ALA A 146 12.81 7.16 11.98
N ASN A 147 12.64 6.77 10.71
CA ASN A 147 11.34 6.49 10.09
C ASN A 147 11.07 4.97 9.94
N ARG A 148 11.87 4.12 10.57
CA ARG A 148 11.78 2.67 10.42
C ARG A 148 10.61 2.01 11.15
N PHE A 149 9.96 2.71 12.08
CA PHE A 149 8.95 2.15 12.96
C PHE A 149 7.53 2.32 12.40
N ASN A 150 6.70 1.30 12.64
CA ASN A 150 5.27 1.39 12.38
C ASN A 150 4.64 2.41 13.33
N ARG A 151 3.79 3.28 12.79
CA ARG A 151 3.15 4.35 13.56
C ARG A 151 1.79 3.96 14.15
N ASN A 152 1.38 2.69 14.01
CA ASN A 152 0.16 2.19 14.65
C ASN A 152 0.44 1.94 16.14
N PRO A 153 -0.06 2.78 17.06
CA PRO A 153 0.25 2.66 18.48
C PRO A 153 -0.36 1.40 19.12
N LEU A 154 -1.33 0.78 18.47
CA LEU A 154 -1.99 -0.40 19.01
C LEU A 154 -1.09 -1.66 18.99
N LEU A 155 -0.10 -1.71 18.09
CA LEU A 155 0.81 -2.84 17.98
C LEU A 155 1.70 -3.01 19.22
N ASP A 156 2.01 -1.92 19.90
CA ASP A 156 2.92 -1.92 21.08
C ASP A 156 2.18 -2.14 22.41
N LEU A 157 0.84 -2.18 22.41
CA LEU A 157 0.04 -2.27 23.63
C LEU A 157 -0.11 -3.69 24.19
N GLY A 158 0.31 -4.72 23.48
CA GLY A 158 0.18 -6.12 23.93
C GLY A 158 -1.28 -6.60 24.10
N ILE A 159 -2.22 -5.96 23.41
CA ILE A 159 -3.67 -6.25 23.50
C ILE A 159 -4.15 -7.20 22.41
N GLY A 160 -3.23 -7.81 21.65
CA GLY A 160 -3.56 -8.69 20.53
C GLY A 160 -3.93 -7.95 19.24
N ALA A 161 -3.69 -6.63 19.14
CA ALA A 161 -3.86 -5.88 17.90
C ALA A 161 -2.75 -6.26 16.90
N ASP A 162 -3.14 -6.60 15.66
CA ASP A 162 -2.26 -7.07 14.59
C ASP A 162 -2.38 -6.26 13.29
N GLY A 163 -3.05 -5.16 13.33
CA GLY A 163 -3.29 -4.26 12.18
C GLY A 163 -4.23 -3.11 12.58
N LEU A 164 -4.81 -2.38 11.65
CA LEU A 164 -4.37 -2.21 10.27
C LEU A 164 -3.34 -1.07 10.20
N LYS A 165 -3.20 -0.52 8.98
CA LYS A 165 -2.27 0.59 8.74
C LYS A 165 -2.85 1.94 9.19
N THR A 166 -1.99 2.86 9.69
CA THR A 166 -2.29 4.26 10.00
C THR A 166 -2.11 5.18 8.79
#